data_470acb678c713e52f10065327592a4b0
#
_entry.id   470acb678c713e52f10065327592a4b0
#
_cell.length_a   1.000
_cell.length_b   1.000
_cell.length_c   1.000
_cell.angle_alpha   90.00
_cell.angle_beta   90.00
_cell.angle_gamma   90.00
#
_symmetry.space_group_name_H-M   'P 1'
#
loop_
_entity.id
_entity.type
_entity.pdbx_description
1 polymer ?
#
loop_
_entity_poly.entity_id
_entity_poly.type
_entity_poly.pdbx_seq_one_letter_code
_entity_poly.pdbx_strand_id
1 'polypeptide(L)'
;MIRCGYRGSSEGELFVDEKFEQNMQGAIDAGLDVGVYFFSQSMGAIEAAEEALFVLDLIKDYDISMPVAFDWEPLEDSRAEDINDEELTASALVFCEMIKDAGYTPCVYFYRYIAYHDYDLSRLADFPFWIG
;
A
#
# COMPACT_ATOMS: atom_id res chain seq x y z
N MET A 1 -4.50 -2.99 10.98
CA MET A 1 -3.74 -3.15 9.72
C MET A 1 -2.30 -3.52 10.06
N ILE A 2 -1.66 -4.34 9.21
CA ILE A 2 -0.30 -4.84 9.40
C ILE A 2 0.57 -4.31 8.27
N ARG A 3 1.80 -3.88 8.59
CA ARG A 3 2.65 -3.09 7.71
C ARG A 3 3.70 -3.92 6.98
N CYS A 4 3.87 -3.64 5.69
CA CYS A 4 5.07 -3.89 4.91
C CYS A 4 5.39 -2.67 4.05
N GLY A 5 6.57 -2.58 3.46
CA GLY A 5 6.91 -1.38 2.69
C GLY A 5 8.35 -1.34 2.19
N TYR A 6 8.74 -0.18 1.74
CA TYR A 6 10.14 0.13 1.42
C TYR A 6 10.90 0.64 2.64
N ARG A 7 12.18 0.28 2.71
CA ARG A 7 13.12 0.79 3.71
C ARG A 7 14.22 1.58 3.01
N GLY A 8 14.47 2.80 3.50
CA GLY A 8 15.70 3.55 3.29
C GLY A 8 15.85 4.29 1.97
N SER A 9 17.08 4.47 1.58
CA SER A 9 17.63 5.43 0.64
C SER A 9 17.19 5.28 -0.83
N SER A 10 17.83 6.05 -1.70
CA SER A 10 17.61 6.19 -3.14
C SER A 10 17.45 4.89 -3.96
N GLU A 11 17.91 3.75 -3.48
CA GLU A 11 17.80 2.46 -4.18
C GLU A 11 16.57 1.66 -3.76
N GLY A 12 16.00 1.95 -2.58
CA GLY A 12 14.82 1.30 -2.04
C GLY A 12 14.95 -0.21 -1.86
N GLU A 13 14.62 -0.73 -0.70
CA GLU A 13 14.53 -2.16 -0.45
C GLU A 13 13.13 -2.49 0.05
N LEU A 14 12.52 -3.50 -0.55
CA LEU A 14 11.28 -4.07 -0.03
C LEU A 14 11.58 -4.77 1.31
N PHE A 15 10.79 -4.48 2.32
CA PHE A 15 10.97 -5.10 3.63
C PHE A 15 9.62 -5.50 4.24
N VAL A 16 9.68 -6.50 5.11
CA VAL A 16 8.57 -6.87 6.00
C VAL A 16 8.86 -6.28 7.38
N ASP A 17 7.85 -5.68 8.01
CA ASP A 17 7.94 -5.28 9.42
C ASP A 17 8.30 -6.49 10.28
N GLU A 18 9.27 -6.36 11.17
CA GLU A 18 9.77 -7.45 12.02
C GLU A 18 8.68 -8.10 12.89
N LYS A 19 7.58 -7.39 13.10
CA LYS A 19 6.42 -7.86 13.85
C LYS A 19 5.27 -8.35 12.98
N PHE A 20 5.44 -8.32 11.65
CA PHE A 20 4.36 -8.65 10.71
C PHE A 20 3.74 -10.01 11.03
N GLU A 21 4.54 -11.06 11.04
CA GLU A 21 4.07 -12.43 11.26
C GLU A 21 3.44 -12.60 12.65
N GLN A 22 4.09 -12.06 13.69
CA GLN A 22 3.57 -12.11 15.06
C GLN A 22 2.23 -11.39 15.18
N ASN A 23 2.10 -10.20 14.58
CA ASN A 23 0.90 -9.38 14.62
C ASN A 23 -0.22 -10.03 13.79
N MET A 24 0.11 -10.57 12.62
CA MET A 24 -0.84 -11.26 11.76
C MET A 24 -1.45 -12.47 12.46
N GLN A 25 -0.60 -13.37 12.95
CA GLN A 25 -1.07 -14.56 13.63
C GLN A 25 -1.83 -14.23 14.92
N GLY A 26 -1.33 -13.28 15.70
CA GLY A 26 -1.97 -12.87 16.95
C GLY A 26 -3.36 -12.24 16.71
N ALA A 27 -3.54 -11.47 15.65
CA ALA A 27 -4.83 -10.88 15.30
C ALA A 27 -5.83 -11.95 14.83
N ILE A 28 -5.39 -12.87 13.98
CA ILE A 28 -6.21 -13.99 13.48
C ILE A 28 -6.62 -14.90 14.65
N ASP A 29 -5.69 -15.28 15.52
CA ASP A 29 -5.95 -16.12 16.70
C ASP A 29 -6.93 -15.45 17.67
N ALA A 30 -6.93 -14.12 17.73
CA ALA A 30 -7.88 -13.34 18.52
C ALA A 30 -9.25 -13.17 17.85
N GLY A 31 -9.43 -13.70 16.64
CA GLY A 31 -10.68 -13.59 15.87
C GLY A 31 -10.96 -12.18 15.32
N LEU A 32 -9.92 -11.40 15.09
CA LEU A 32 -10.04 -10.06 14.53
C LEU A 32 -10.04 -10.11 12.99
N ASP A 33 -10.77 -9.20 12.38
CA ASP A 33 -10.65 -8.92 10.96
C ASP A 33 -9.31 -8.26 10.65
N VAL A 34 -8.58 -8.79 9.66
CA VAL A 34 -7.22 -8.38 9.35
C VAL A 34 -7.09 -7.81 7.94
N GLY A 35 -6.41 -6.69 7.83
CA GLY A 35 -5.95 -6.10 6.58
C GLY A 35 -4.48 -5.74 6.65
N VAL A 36 -3.92 -5.39 5.49
CA VAL A 36 -2.50 -5.02 5.34
C VAL A 36 -2.42 -3.63 4.70
N TYR A 37 -1.47 -2.83 5.12
CA TYR A 37 -1.08 -1.65 4.35
C TYR A 37 0.37 -1.76 3.90
N PHE A 38 0.62 -1.29 2.70
CA PHE A 38 1.95 -1.20 2.12
C PHE A 38 2.38 0.26 2.10
N PHE A 39 3.43 0.58 2.85
CA PHE A 39 4.02 1.91 2.85
C PHE A 39 4.84 2.09 1.58
N SER A 40 4.22 2.67 0.55
CA SER A 40 4.82 2.83 -0.77
C SER A 40 5.87 3.92 -0.81
N GLN A 41 6.97 3.63 -1.48
CA GLN A 41 7.98 4.57 -1.91
C GLN A 41 8.32 4.37 -3.40
N SER A 42 7.34 3.86 -4.16
CA SER A 42 7.49 3.66 -5.61
C SER A 42 7.67 4.99 -6.33
N MET A 43 8.50 4.96 -7.38
CA MET A 43 8.76 6.10 -8.27
C MET A 43 7.94 6.02 -9.56
N GLY A 44 6.89 5.19 -9.58
CA GLY A 44 6.00 5.01 -10.71
C GLY A 44 5.38 3.61 -10.77
N ALA A 45 4.57 3.38 -11.80
CA ALA A 45 3.72 2.19 -11.96
C ALA A 45 4.49 0.85 -11.96
N ILE A 46 5.73 0.81 -12.47
CA ILE A 46 6.52 -0.44 -12.51
C ILE A 46 6.90 -0.87 -11.10
N GLU A 47 7.44 0.05 -10.30
CA GLU A 47 7.81 -0.25 -8.92
C GLU A 47 6.57 -0.53 -8.06
N ALA A 48 5.46 0.17 -8.29
CA ALA A 48 4.19 -0.12 -7.63
C ALA A 48 3.66 -1.54 -7.94
N ALA A 49 3.89 -2.04 -9.16
CA ALA A 49 3.59 -3.43 -9.49
C ALA A 49 4.47 -4.43 -8.73
N GLU A 50 5.77 -4.11 -8.53
CA GLU A 50 6.67 -4.91 -7.71
C GLU A 50 6.24 -4.92 -6.23
N GLU A 51 5.81 -3.77 -5.70
CA GLU A 51 5.23 -3.66 -4.36
C GLU A 51 3.97 -4.53 -4.20
N ALA A 52 3.07 -4.50 -5.19
CA ALA A 52 1.86 -5.31 -5.19
C ALA A 52 2.18 -6.81 -5.21
N LEU A 53 3.12 -7.26 -6.06
CA LEU A 53 3.57 -8.66 -6.10
C LEU A 53 4.18 -9.10 -4.76
N PHE A 54 4.97 -8.22 -4.15
CA PHE A 54 5.60 -8.50 -2.86
C PHE A 54 4.56 -8.70 -1.75
N VAL A 55 3.59 -7.80 -1.64
CA VAL A 55 2.54 -7.94 -0.61
C VAL A 55 1.65 -9.15 -0.87
N LEU A 56 1.31 -9.44 -2.13
CA LEU A 56 0.52 -10.62 -2.49
C LEU A 56 1.22 -11.93 -2.11
N ASP A 57 2.53 -12.03 -2.36
CA ASP A 57 3.31 -13.21 -1.94
C ASP A 57 3.36 -13.34 -0.41
N LEU A 58 3.47 -12.23 0.29
CA LEU A 58 3.52 -12.19 1.75
C LEU A 58 2.21 -12.63 2.42
N ILE A 59 1.07 -12.26 1.83
CA ILE A 59 -0.25 -12.48 2.46
C ILE A 59 -0.99 -13.74 1.99
N LYS A 60 -0.48 -14.44 0.98
CA LYS A 60 -1.18 -15.56 0.31
C LYS A 60 -1.63 -16.69 1.23
N ASP A 61 -0.92 -16.90 2.34
CA ASP A 61 -1.19 -17.98 3.31
C ASP A 61 -2.01 -17.51 4.52
N TYR A 62 -2.48 -16.25 4.53
CA TYR A 62 -3.28 -15.68 5.60
C TYR A 62 -4.72 -15.42 5.16
N ASP A 63 -5.65 -15.50 6.10
CA ASP A 63 -7.06 -15.12 5.90
C ASP A 63 -7.21 -13.60 6.04
N ILE A 64 -7.16 -12.90 4.91
CA ILE A 64 -7.26 -11.43 4.83
C ILE A 64 -8.71 -11.06 4.55
N SER A 65 -9.39 -10.54 5.57
CA SER A 65 -10.81 -10.14 5.52
C SER A 65 -11.03 -8.64 5.32
N MET A 66 -10.01 -7.82 5.58
CA MET A 66 -10.01 -6.37 5.42
C MET A 66 -9.15 -5.94 4.22
N PRO A 67 -9.25 -4.68 3.75
CA PRO A 67 -8.51 -4.23 2.59
C PRO A 67 -6.98 -4.37 2.69
N VAL A 68 -6.36 -4.47 1.50
CA VAL A 68 -4.93 -4.25 1.28
C VAL A 68 -4.76 -2.83 0.78
N ALA A 69 -4.10 -1.98 1.57
CA ALA A 69 -4.04 -0.56 1.33
C ALA A 69 -2.70 -0.13 0.69
N PHE A 70 -2.79 0.68 -0.36
CA PHE A 70 -1.69 1.51 -0.84
C PHE A 70 -1.59 2.73 0.06
N ASP A 71 -0.42 2.95 0.67
CA ASP A 71 -0.15 4.01 1.63
C ASP A 71 1.12 4.76 1.22
N TRP A 72 0.94 5.94 0.61
CA TRP A 72 2.03 6.86 0.33
C TRP A 72 1.87 8.11 1.19
N GLU A 73 2.95 8.47 1.85
CA GLU A 73 3.04 9.72 2.61
C GLU A 73 4.34 10.45 2.27
N PRO A 74 4.30 11.78 2.10
CA PRO A 74 5.52 12.55 1.87
C PRO A 74 6.38 12.51 3.13
N LEU A 75 7.53 11.88 3.03
CA LEU A 75 8.55 11.87 4.07
C LEU A 75 9.75 12.68 3.60
N GLU A 76 10.20 13.60 4.44
CA GLU A 76 11.41 14.37 4.21
C GLU A 76 12.59 13.42 3.96
N ASP A 77 13.39 13.72 2.94
CA ASP A 77 14.51 12.90 2.48
C ASP A 77 14.15 11.47 2.00
N SER A 78 12.88 11.16 1.74
CA SER A 78 12.50 9.88 1.14
C SER A 78 12.71 9.90 -0.38
N ARG A 79 12.83 8.70 -0.98
CA ARG A 79 13.05 8.58 -2.43
C ARG A 79 11.85 9.05 -3.27
N ALA A 80 10.66 8.99 -2.72
CA ALA A 80 9.41 9.35 -3.39
C ALA A 80 8.84 10.69 -2.89
N GLU A 81 9.63 11.51 -2.19
CA GLU A 81 9.18 12.81 -1.68
C GLU A 81 8.68 13.73 -2.80
N ASP A 82 9.42 13.78 -3.92
CA ASP A 82 9.14 14.65 -5.05
C ASP A 82 8.44 13.93 -6.22
N ILE A 83 7.77 12.80 -5.97
CA ILE A 83 6.98 12.14 -7.01
C ILE A 83 5.85 13.07 -7.49
N ASN A 84 5.64 13.15 -8.80
CA ASN A 84 4.56 13.98 -9.31
C ASN A 84 3.20 13.27 -9.22
N ASP A 85 2.12 14.04 -9.25
CA ASP A 85 0.73 13.60 -9.07
C ASP A 85 0.32 12.51 -10.06
N GLU A 86 0.81 12.59 -11.32
CA GLU A 86 0.49 11.62 -12.36
C GLU A 86 1.12 10.26 -12.08
N GLU A 87 2.41 10.24 -11.71
CA GLU A 87 3.14 9.02 -11.35
C GLU A 87 2.64 8.42 -10.05
N LEU A 88 2.34 9.25 -9.04
CA LEU A 88 1.76 8.80 -7.78
C LEU A 88 0.38 8.17 -7.99
N THR A 89 -0.49 8.84 -8.75
CA THR A 89 -1.81 8.29 -9.08
C THR A 89 -1.72 7.00 -9.90
N ALA A 90 -0.79 6.93 -10.86
CA ALA A 90 -0.56 5.72 -11.63
C ALA A 90 -0.04 4.57 -10.76
N SER A 91 0.83 4.86 -9.78
CA SER A 91 1.32 3.87 -8.81
C SER A 91 0.18 3.29 -7.97
N ALA A 92 -0.65 4.15 -7.38
CA ALA A 92 -1.81 3.72 -6.61
C ALA A 92 -2.80 2.89 -7.45
N LEU A 93 -3.06 3.32 -8.70
CA LEU A 93 -3.94 2.62 -9.63
C LEU A 93 -3.44 1.21 -9.93
N VAL A 94 -2.19 1.07 -10.35
CA VAL A 94 -1.58 -0.23 -10.68
C VAL A 94 -1.56 -1.17 -9.48
N PHE A 95 -1.14 -0.66 -8.32
CA PHE A 95 -1.18 -1.44 -7.08
C PHE A 95 -2.58 -1.97 -6.79
N CYS A 96 -3.59 -1.08 -6.78
CA CYS A 96 -4.97 -1.45 -6.47
C CYS A 96 -5.57 -2.43 -7.48
N GLU A 97 -5.29 -2.26 -8.78
CA GLU A 97 -5.76 -3.19 -9.82
C GLU A 97 -5.18 -4.59 -9.61
N MET A 98 -3.87 -4.71 -9.33
CA MET A 98 -3.23 -6.00 -9.08
C MET A 98 -3.76 -6.69 -7.83
N ILE A 99 -3.98 -5.94 -6.73
CA ILE A 99 -4.60 -6.47 -5.51
C ILE A 99 -6.01 -6.98 -5.79
N LYS A 100 -6.81 -6.22 -6.55
CA LYS A 100 -8.17 -6.60 -6.97
C LYS A 100 -8.18 -7.85 -7.84
N ASP A 101 -7.30 -7.92 -8.82
CA ASP A 101 -7.19 -9.05 -9.74
C ASP A 101 -6.77 -10.34 -9.01
N ALA A 102 -6.03 -10.22 -7.93
CA ALA A 102 -5.69 -11.34 -7.05
C ALA A 102 -6.82 -11.77 -6.11
N GLY A 103 -7.96 -11.07 -6.12
CA GLY A 103 -9.17 -11.41 -5.35
C GLY A 103 -9.26 -10.75 -3.97
N TYR A 104 -8.35 -9.82 -3.66
CA TYR A 104 -8.43 -9.04 -2.42
C TYR A 104 -9.16 -7.70 -2.66
N THR A 105 -9.59 -7.07 -1.58
CA THR A 105 -10.16 -5.72 -1.63
C THR A 105 -9.04 -4.70 -1.53
N PRO A 106 -8.73 -3.92 -2.58
CA PRO A 106 -7.77 -2.83 -2.47
C PRO A 106 -8.38 -1.62 -1.79
N CYS A 107 -7.57 -0.74 -1.21
CA CYS A 107 -7.94 0.64 -0.90
C CYS A 107 -6.74 1.57 -1.01
N VAL A 108 -6.99 2.87 -1.06
CA VAL A 108 -5.94 3.89 -1.01
C VAL A 108 -6.06 4.64 0.30
N TYR A 109 -4.97 4.68 1.07
CA TYR A 109 -4.87 5.50 2.28
C TYR A 109 -4.29 6.87 1.94
N PHE A 110 -4.88 7.90 2.52
CA PHE A 110 -4.33 9.25 2.54
C PHE A 110 -5.03 10.10 3.60
N TYR A 111 -4.36 11.15 4.04
CA TYR A 111 -5.05 12.21 4.77
C TYR A 111 -5.52 13.31 3.81
N ARG A 112 -6.49 14.09 4.26
CA ARG A 112 -7.27 15.00 3.44
C ARG A 112 -6.45 15.92 2.53
N TYR A 113 -5.33 16.45 3.01
CA TYR A 113 -4.50 17.38 2.23
C TYR A 113 -3.90 16.68 1.00
N ILE A 114 -3.26 15.52 1.20
CA ILE A 114 -2.66 14.70 0.14
C ILE A 114 -3.70 14.29 -0.91
N ALA A 115 -4.89 13.88 -0.47
CA ALA A 115 -5.95 13.45 -1.38
C ALA A 115 -6.30 14.50 -2.43
N TYR A 116 -6.31 15.77 -2.06
CA TYR A 116 -6.71 16.85 -2.97
C TYR A 116 -5.56 17.52 -3.71
N HIS A 117 -4.34 17.35 -3.27
CA HIS A 117 -3.18 18.05 -3.83
C HIS A 117 -2.25 17.15 -4.62
N ASP A 118 -2.17 15.86 -4.29
CA ASP A 118 -1.16 14.97 -4.83
C ASP A 118 -1.76 13.82 -5.66
N TYR A 119 -3.11 13.64 -5.64
CA TYR A 119 -3.79 12.59 -6.40
C TYR A 119 -4.84 13.11 -7.39
N ASP A 120 -4.95 12.45 -8.54
CA ASP A 120 -6.16 12.53 -9.36
C ASP A 120 -7.20 11.51 -8.87
N LEU A 121 -8.04 11.96 -7.92
CA LEU A 121 -9.07 11.13 -7.31
C LEU A 121 -10.09 10.57 -8.32
N SER A 122 -10.27 11.22 -9.47
CA SER A 122 -11.21 10.74 -10.48
C SER A 122 -10.79 9.40 -11.08
N ARG A 123 -9.48 9.15 -11.17
CA ARG A 123 -8.90 7.89 -11.65
C ARG A 123 -8.94 6.77 -10.61
N LEU A 124 -9.08 7.11 -9.35
CA LEU A 124 -9.10 6.17 -8.22
C LEU A 124 -10.53 5.92 -7.69
N ALA A 125 -11.55 6.52 -8.32
CA ALA A 125 -12.94 6.53 -7.82
C ALA A 125 -13.57 5.13 -7.69
N ASP A 126 -13.04 4.13 -8.38
CA ASP A 126 -13.52 2.74 -8.31
C ASP A 126 -12.99 1.97 -7.08
N PHE A 127 -12.09 2.56 -6.30
CA PHE A 127 -11.51 1.95 -5.11
C PHE A 127 -12.00 2.62 -3.83
N PRO A 128 -12.16 1.86 -2.75
CA PRO A 128 -12.39 2.41 -1.42
C PRO A 128 -11.23 3.32 -0.98
N PHE A 129 -11.57 4.36 -0.22
CA PHE A 129 -10.60 5.25 0.41
C PHE A 129 -10.59 5.05 1.92
N TRP A 130 -9.39 4.99 2.49
CA TRP A 130 -9.17 5.06 3.91
C TRP A 130 -8.60 6.45 4.24
N ILE A 131 -9.38 7.25 4.98
CA ILE A 131 -9.03 8.64 5.32
C ILE A 131 -8.49 8.68 6.75
N GLY A 132 -7.26 9.19 6.88
CA GLY A 132 -6.59 9.42 8.16
C GLY A 132 -6.95 10.78 8.78
#